data_abe20334975f0e667a7c8d5433930527
#
_entry.id   abe20334975f0e667a7c8d5433930527
#
_cell.length_a   1.000
_cell.length_b   1.000
_cell.length_c   1.000
_cell.angle_alpha   90.00
_cell.angle_beta   90.00
_cell.angle_gamma   90.00
#
_symmetry.space_group_name_H-M   'P 1'
#
loop_
_entity.id
_entity.type
_entity.pdbx_description
1 polymer ?
#
loop_
_entity_poly.entity_id
_entity_poly.type
_entity_poly.pdbx_seq_one_letter_code
_entity_poly.pdbx_strand_id
1 'polypeptide(L)'
;MTNPFIYRKLSVLFLLFITFGNVYSKNKEMEQLFSRLDSVLTNSEKYVLEKEDKIEELRKKQSMPLKPEEKLWLNKMLYDEYFVYNADSAMVYVNNNIEIANALGRKDKEQEWILHKVFLLAAQGLLNEAEKELLNVDITSLSKENMYQYYDTKIYLYSHLVQFIGNRLELTNSYYNLEKEFKHEAKKYITPDHPSYYSFCASLHREYPRSAEGDSIKLKLKNIVDKSSLSTRVDAINSYMLAIMFYNEGDEDNYVKYLIYSAIADIKICNRDIASLEELSNILYLREDIDRGYTYISYCFKAALLYPNRVRVINISTVMDKLQQAYRERNKIQESKLRKSLYTTSILSIVLLISILLIYFQFRKLSRSRKKLNESNRLLNSHVRELSEAQRMLGEVNGELSEVNEKLKVINNQLLESNYVKEEYIGYVFSICSNYITKLEEYRKNISRKLKAGQIDDIKSLTSNITMVQSELKEFYHSFDAIFLHVYPDFVKDFNSLLRPEEKIMLKEGELLNTELRIYALVRLGINDSMKIAEFLHCSPQTVYNNRLKTRNKAIIPKEEFTETVRSLGKMQK
;
A
#
# COMPACT_ATOMS: atom_id res chain seq x y z
N MET A 1 1.66 -44.34 -47.81
CA MET A 1 1.75 -44.86 -46.40
C MET A 1 2.14 -43.68 -45.51
N THR A 2 1.18 -43.06 -44.88
CA THR A 2 1.39 -41.91 -43.99
C THR A 2 1.79 -42.42 -42.59
N ASN A 3 2.91 -41.95 -42.09
CA ASN A 3 3.58 -42.44 -40.90
C ASN A 3 2.77 -42.06 -39.63
N PRO A 4 2.18 -42.99 -38.89
CA PRO A 4 1.32 -42.71 -37.74
C PRO A 4 2.07 -42.05 -36.57
N PHE A 5 3.40 -42.10 -36.55
CA PHE A 5 4.25 -41.46 -35.57
C PHE A 5 4.28 -39.92 -35.69
N ILE A 6 4.07 -39.38 -36.89
CA ILE A 6 4.07 -37.93 -37.12
C ILE A 6 2.76 -37.31 -36.58
N TYR A 7 1.63 -37.97 -36.77
CA TYR A 7 0.34 -37.49 -36.26
C TYR A 7 0.27 -37.52 -34.75
N ARG A 8 0.89 -38.52 -34.12
CA ARG A 8 0.95 -38.61 -32.65
C ARG A 8 1.87 -37.55 -32.03
N LYS A 9 2.96 -37.14 -32.69
CA LYS A 9 3.79 -36.01 -32.28
C LYS A 9 3.10 -34.65 -32.51
N LEU A 10 2.39 -34.50 -33.61
CA LEU A 10 1.63 -33.28 -33.91
C LEU A 10 0.44 -33.11 -32.94
N SER A 11 -0.27 -34.18 -32.55
CA SER A 11 -1.36 -34.10 -31.57
C SER A 11 -0.87 -33.79 -30.17
N VAL A 12 0.31 -34.28 -29.76
CA VAL A 12 0.94 -33.92 -28.46
C VAL A 12 1.42 -32.47 -28.47
N LEU A 13 2.02 -32.01 -29.60
CA LEU A 13 2.40 -30.58 -29.73
C LEU A 13 1.17 -29.66 -29.73
N PHE A 14 0.08 -30.07 -30.40
CA PHE A 14 -1.18 -29.31 -30.42
C PHE A 14 -1.86 -29.28 -29.04
N LEU A 15 -1.84 -30.38 -28.28
CA LEU A 15 -2.29 -30.43 -26.90
C LEU A 15 -1.42 -29.54 -25.98
N LEU A 16 -0.10 -29.59 -26.15
CA LEU A 16 0.81 -28.68 -25.41
C LEU A 16 0.55 -27.21 -25.79
N PHE A 17 0.31 -26.89 -27.06
CA PHE A 17 0.01 -25.52 -27.49
C PHE A 17 -1.33 -25.02 -26.92
N ILE A 18 -2.35 -25.89 -26.84
CA ILE A 18 -3.65 -25.55 -26.22
C ILE A 18 -3.49 -25.36 -24.71
N THR A 19 -2.73 -26.21 -24.03
CA THR A 19 -2.49 -26.07 -22.58
C THR A 19 -1.66 -24.84 -22.28
N PHE A 20 -0.58 -24.57 -23.01
CA PHE A 20 0.22 -23.34 -22.86
C PHE A 20 -0.59 -22.07 -23.22
N GLY A 21 -1.41 -22.13 -24.28
CA GLY A 21 -2.28 -21.02 -24.66
C GLY A 21 -3.33 -20.72 -23.62
N ASN A 22 -3.94 -21.73 -22.99
CA ASN A 22 -4.92 -21.56 -21.92
C ASN A 22 -4.28 -21.03 -20.63
N VAL A 23 -3.09 -21.52 -20.24
CA VAL A 23 -2.36 -21.02 -19.06
C VAL A 23 -1.92 -19.57 -19.27
N TYR A 24 -1.43 -19.23 -20.45
CA TYR A 24 -1.03 -17.85 -20.79
C TYR A 24 -2.23 -16.90 -20.81
N SER A 25 -3.39 -17.33 -21.33
CA SER A 25 -4.63 -16.55 -21.34
C SER A 25 -5.18 -16.33 -19.93
N LYS A 26 -5.19 -17.37 -19.10
CA LYS A 26 -5.61 -17.27 -17.67
C LYS A 26 -4.72 -16.35 -16.86
N ASN A 27 -3.40 -16.42 -17.03
CA ASN A 27 -2.47 -15.51 -16.37
C ASN A 27 -2.70 -14.05 -16.78
N LYS A 28 -3.02 -13.81 -18.04
CA LYS A 28 -3.31 -12.47 -18.54
C LYS A 28 -4.61 -11.90 -17.98
N GLU A 29 -5.66 -12.70 -17.88
CA GLU A 29 -6.94 -12.29 -17.29
C GLU A 29 -6.78 -11.96 -15.79
N MET A 30 -6.07 -12.80 -15.05
CA MET A 30 -5.81 -12.58 -13.64
C MET A 30 -4.99 -11.30 -13.41
N GLU A 31 -3.97 -11.05 -14.23
CA GLU A 31 -3.16 -9.83 -14.13
C GLU A 31 -3.97 -8.57 -14.49
N GLN A 32 -4.92 -8.65 -15.40
CA GLN A 32 -5.86 -7.56 -15.67
C GLN A 32 -6.76 -7.27 -14.46
N LEU A 33 -7.19 -8.30 -13.74
CA LEU A 33 -7.99 -8.13 -12.53
C LEU A 33 -7.18 -7.46 -11.41
N PHE A 34 -5.94 -7.89 -11.19
CA PHE A 34 -5.04 -7.24 -10.25
C PHE A 34 -4.76 -5.80 -10.64
N SER A 35 -4.48 -5.53 -11.92
CA SER A 35 -4.26 -4.16 -12.42
C SER A 35 -5.49 -3.26 -12.21
N ARG A 36 -6.70 -3.82 -12.33
CA ARG A 36 -7.93 -3.10 -12.02
C ARG A 36 -8.03 -2.78 -10.52
N LEU A 37 -7.68 -3.72 -9.66
CA LEU A 37 -7.64 -3.49 -8.21
C LEU A 37 -6.58 -2.46 -7.85
N ASP A 38 -5.37 -2.57 -8.41
CA ASP A 38 -4.29 -1.61 -8.22
C ASP A 38 -4.73 -0.19 -8.62
N SER A 39 -5.43 -0.06 -9.74
CA SER A 39 -5.99 1.22 -10.17
C SER A 39 -7.04 1.76 -9.20
N VAL A 40 -7.92 0.92 -8.65
CA VAL A 40 -8.93 1.33 -7.67
C VAL A 40 -8.26 1.72 -6.35
N LEU A 41 -7.28 0.97 -5.91
CA LEU A 41 -6.49 1.26 -4.71
C LEU A 41 -5.77 2.60 -4.84
N THR A 42 -5.20 2.84 -6.01
CA THR A 42 -4.53 4.05 -6.44
C THR A 42 -5.44 5.28 -6.35
N ASN A 43 -6.68 5.12 -6.75
CA ASN A 43 -7.69 6.17 -6.75
C ASN A 43 -8.54 6.17 -5.47
N SER A 44 -8.15 5.44 -4.43
CA SER A 44 -8.97 5.25 -3.22
C SER A 44 -9.39 6.55 -2.56
N GLU A 45 -8.56 7.55 -2.64
CA GLU A 45 -8.83 8.85 -2.02
C GLU A 45 -9.81 9.74 -2.78
N LYS A 46 -10.00 9.47 -4.07
CA LYS A 46 -11.12 10.05 -4.78
C LYS A 46 -12.44 9.60 -4.15
N TYR A 47 -12.55 8.30 -3.82
CA TYR A 47 -13.76 7.78 -3.19
C TYR A 47 -13.96 8.33 -1.78
N VAL A 48 -12.86 8.56 -1.05
CA VAL A 48 -12.93 9.20 0.27
C VAL A 48 -13.46 10.62 0.16
N LEU A 49 -12.99 11.40 -0.81
CA LEU A 49 -13.47 12.76 -1.04
C LEU A 49 -14.96 12.78 -1.42
N GLU A 50 -15.37 11.92 -2.36
CA GLU A 50 -16.78 11.80 -2.75
C GLU A 50 -17.68 11.44 -1.55
N LYS A 51 -17.17 10.58 -0.65
CA LYS A 51 -17.88 10.20 0.57
C LYS A 51 -17.98 11.37 1.57
N GLU A 52 -16.88 12.08 1.78
CA GLU A 52 -16.84 13.24 2.69
C GLU A 52 -17.76 14.37 2.18
N ASP A 53 -17.79 14.62 0.87
CA ASP A 53 -18.71 15.58 0.27
C ASP A 53 -20.17 15.20 0.54
N LYS A 54 -20.51 13.92 0.40
CA LYS A 54 -21.85 13.41 0.68
C LYS A 54 -22.22 13.54 2.16
N ILE A 55 -21.27 13.22 3.04
CA ILE A 55 -21.45 13.39 4.50
C ILE A 55 -21.68 14.87 4.84
N GLU A 56 -20.91 15.76 4.25
CA GLU A 56 -21.04 17.19 4.49
C GLU A 56 -22.41 17.72 4.01
N GLU A 57 -22.88 17.26 2.86
CA GLU A 57 -24.23 17.61 2.38
C GLU A 57 -25.31 17.18 3.36
N LEU A 58 -25.22 15.95 3.90
CA LEU A 58 -26.15 15.45 4.90
C LEU A 58 -26.07 16.24 6.21
N ARG A 59 -24.88 16.62 6.65
CA ARG A 59 -24.68 17.45 7.85
C ARG A 59 -25.26 18.86 7.68
N LYS A 60 -25.15 19.45 6.50
CA LYS A 60 -25.81 20.74 6.20
C LYS A 60 -27.31 20.63 6.36
N LYS A 61 -27.92 19.51 5.95
CA LYS A 61 -29.35 19.26 6.17
C LYS A 61 -29.72 19.13 7.66
N GLN A 62 -28.80 18.57 8.46
CA GLN A 62 -29.01 18.40 9.91
C GLN A 62 -29.04 19.74 10.68
N SER A 63 -28.41 20.78 10.17
CA SER A 63 -28.44 22.12 10.79
C SER A 63 -29.77 22.86 10.65
N MET A 64 -30.70 22.33 9.84
CA MET A 64 -32.03 22.88 9.67
C MET A 64 -32.97 22.45 10.79
N PRO A 65 -34.03 23.20 11.10
CA PRO A 65 -35.04 22.77 12.06
C PRO A 65 -35.82 21.57 11.46
N LEU A 66 -35.61 20.40 12.06
CA LEU A 66 -36.19 19.13 11.61
C LEU A 66 -37.14 18.58 12.68
N LYS A 67 -38.21 17.93 12.25
CA LYS A 67 -39.08 17.13 13.12
C LYS A 67 -38.33 15.88 13.61
N PRO A 68 -38.72 15.29 14.75
CA PRO A 68 -38.05 14.11 15.29
C PRO A 68 -37.93 12.95 14.29
N GLU A 69 -38.95 12.67 13.49
CA GLU A 69 -38.96 11.62 12.47
C GLU A 69 -37.99 11.93 11.32
N GLU A 70 -37.90 13.19 10.92
CA GLU A 70 -36.93 13.64 9.90
C GLU A 70 -35.51 13.53 10.41
N LYS A 71 -35.28 13.80 11.73
CA LYS A 71 -34.01 13.61 12.38
C LYS A 71 -33.60 12.13 12.42
N LEU A 72 -34.56 11.23 12.78
CA LEU A 72 -34.33 9.79 12.74
C LEU A 72 -33.88 9.33 11.36
N TRP A 73 -34.56 9.79 10.32
CA TRP A 73 -34.23 9.44 8.95
C TRP A 73 -32.87 10.00 8.51
N LEU A 74 -32.60 11.27 8.80
CA LEU A 74 -31.33 11.90 8.44
C LEU A 74 -30.15 11.30 9.20
N ASN A 75 -30.31 11.01 10.49
CA ASN A 75 -29.32 10.32 11.30
C ASN A 75 -29.06 8.90 10.76
N LYS A 76 -30.10 8.22 10.25
CA LYS A 76 -29.91 6.94 9.57
C LYS A 76 -29.05 7.08 8.32
N MET A 77 -29.30 8.07 7.48
CA MET A 77 -28.46 8.31 6.30
C MET A 77 -27.00 8.60 6.69
N LEU A 78 -26.79 9.40 7.72
CA LEU A 78 -25.45 9.68 8.23
C LEU A 78 -24.79 8.44 8.83
N TYR A 79 -25.55 7.64 9.59
CA TYR A 79 -25.09 6.36 10.07
C TYR A 79 -24.66 5.43 8.92
N ASP A 80 -25.46 5.30 7.87
CA ASP A 80 -25.18 4.45 6.71
C ASP A 80 -23.88 4.88 6.00
N GLU A 81 -23.57 6.19 5.97
CA GLU A 81 -22.30 6.68 5.43
C GLU A 81 -21.12 6.41 6.37
N TYR A 82 -21.29 6.54 7.69
CA TYR A 82 -20.21 6.35 8.65
C TYR A 82 -19.95 4.90 9.03
N PHE A 83 -20.94 4.04 8.89
CA PHE A 83 -20.98 2.69 9.43
C PHE A 83 -19.75 1.82 9.11
N VAL A 84 -19.19 1.91 7.90
CA VAL A 84 -17.98 1.20 7.48
C VAL A 84 -16.75 2.11 7.41
N TYR A 85 -16.95 3.41 7.63
CA TYR A 85 -15.97 4.45 7.42
C TYR A 85 -15.41 5.03 8.73
N ASN A 86 -16.27 5.30 9.70
CA ASN A 86 -15.88 5.85 11.00
C ASN A 86 -16.87 5.39 12.07
N ALA A 87 -16.47 4.38 12.83
CA ALA A 87 -17.33 3.76 13.84
C ALA A 87 -17.74 4.72 14.96
N ASP A 88 -16.87 5.64 15.37
CA ASP A 88 -17.17 6.59 16.43
C ASP A 88 -18.22 7.61 15.97
N SER A 89 -18.09 8.11 14.75
CA SER A 89 -19.11 8.98 14.15
C SER A 89 -20.42 8.24 13.95
N ALA A 90 -20.40 6.99 13.51
CA ALA A 90 -21.60 6.16 13.38
C ALA A 90 -22.28 5.97 14.74
N MET A 91 -21.52 5.74 15.82
CA MET A 91 -22.04 5.56 17.17
C MET A 91 -22.79 6.80 17.69
N VAL A 92 -22.35 8.01 17.32
CA VAL A 92 -23.06 9.24 17.66
C VAL A 92 -24.49 9.23 17.10
N TYR A 93 -24.63 8.84 15.84
CA TYR A 93 -25.97 8.81 15.20
C TYR A 93 -26.84 7.66 15.72
N VAL A 94 -26.23 6.55 16.08
CA VAL A 94 -26.93 5.45 16.76
C VAL A 94 -27.50 5.92 18.10
N ASN A 95 -26.67 6.51 18.95
CA ASN A 95 -27.11 6.99 20.27
C ASN A 95 -28.20 8.07 20.13
N ASN A 96 -28.01 9.03 19.22
CA ASN A 96 -29.01 10.07 18.96
C ASN A 96 -30.35 9.45 18.54
N ASN A 97 -30.33 8.40 17.73
CA ASN A 97 -31.55 7.75 17.27
C ASN A 97 -32.21 6.90 18.36
N ILE A 98 -31.44 6.28 19.24
CA ILE A 98 -31.98 5.62 20.46
C ILE A 98 -32.72 6.66 21.33
N GLU A 99 -32.10 7.82 21.60
CA GLU A 99 -32.70 8.87 22.40
C GLU A 99 -33.99 9.41 21.76
N ILE A 100 -33.97 9.68 20.46
CA ILE A 100 -35.14 10.18 19.73
C ILE A 100 -36.28 9.12 19.71
N ALA A 101 -35.95 7.86 19.45
CA ALA A 101 -36.90 6.76 19.43
C ALA A 101 -37.57 6.56 20.80
N ASN A 102 -36.74 6.64 21.87
CA ASN A 102 -37.24 6.58 23.25
C ASN A 102 -38.18 7.77 23.56
N ALA A 103 -37.74 8.99 23.23
CA ALA A 103 -38.57 10.20 23.42
C ALA A 103 -39.91 10.15 22.66
N LEU A 104 -39.95 9.47 21.51
CA LEU A 104 -41.15 9.26 20.72
C LEU A 104 -41.99 8.06 21.20
N GLY A 105 -41.54 7.28 22.19
CA GLY A 105 -42.16 6.05 22.63
C GLY A 105 -42.14 4.91 21.59
N ARG A 106 -41.26 4.99 20.59
CA ARG A 106 -41.07 4.03 19.50
C ARG A 106 -40.13 2.91 19.91
N LYS A 107 -40.63 1.99 20.74
CA LYS A 107 -39.83 0.85 21.23
C LYS A 107 -39.25 -0.01 20.10
N ASP A 108 -40.00 -0.21 19.03
CA ASP A 108 -39.56 -0.95 17.84
C ASP A 108 -38.29 -0.32 17.23
N LYS A 109 -38.28 1.02 17.12
CA LYS A 109 -37.14 1.76 16.59
C LYS A 109 -35.98 1.87 17.57
N GLU A 110 -36.27 2.03 18.86
CA GLU A 110 -35.26 2.00 19.90
C GLU A 110 -34.46 0.68 19.85
N GLN A 111 -35.15 -0.46 19.82
CA GLN A 111 -34.51 -1.77 19.75
C GLN A 111 -33.74 -1.98 18.44
N GLU A 112 -34.24 -1.52 17.30
CA GLU A 112 -33.53 -1.52 16.03
C GLU A 112 -32.19 -0.78 16.16
N TRP A 113 -32.15 0.41 16.76
CA TRP A 113 -30.92 1.17 16.94
C TRP A 113 -29.99 0.57 18.00
N ILE A 114 -30.51 -0.11 19.01
CA ILE A 114 -29.69 -0.90 19.94
C ILE A 114 -28.97 -2.03 19.19
N LEU A 115 -29.60 -2.70 18.22
CA LEU A 115 -28.93 -3.69 17.38
C LEU A 115 -27.80 -3.08 16.56
N HIS A 116 -27.99 -1.88 16.00
CA HIS A 116 -26.91 -1.15 15.33
C HIS A 116 -25.76 -0.80 16.29
N LYS A 117 -26.07 -0.43 17.54
CA LYS A 117 -25.07 -0.21 18.60
C LYS A 117 -24.26 -1.49 18.88
N VAL A 118 -24.94 -2.61 19.08
CA VAL A 118 -24.30 -3.91 19.30
C VAL A 118 -23.36 -4.26 18.15
N PHE A 119 -23.83 -4.09 16.92
CA PHE A 119 -23.02 -4.35 15.73
C PHE A 119 -21.75 -3.50 15.71
N LEU A 120 -21.86 -2.19 15.96
CA LEU A 120 -20.69 -1.29 15.99
C LEU A 120 -19.71 -1.64 17.09
N LEU A 121 -20.20 -2.00 18.29
CA LEU A 121 -19.35 -2.45 19.39
C LEU A 121 -18.59 -3.73 19.00
N ALA A 122 -19.29 -4.70 18.40
CA ALA A 122 -18.66 -5.92 17.91
C ALA A 122 -17.61 -5.63 16.82
N ALA A 123 -17.94 -4.73 15.87
CA ALA A 123 -17.03 -4.31 14.81
C ALA A 123 -15.76 -3.62 15.34
N GLN A 124 -15.86 -2.92 16.47
CA GLN A 124 -14.70 -2.32 17.14
C GLN A 124 -13.93 -3.32 18.02
N GLY A 125 -14.40 -4.57 18.13
CA GLY A 125 -13.81 -5.59 19.00
C GLY A 125 -14.12 -5.39 20.49
N LEU A 126 -15.16 -4.61 20.82
CA LEU A 126 -15.71 -4.44 22.16
C LEU A 126 -16.75 -5.54 22.43
N LEU A 127 -16.28 -6.79 22.37
CA LEU A 127 -17.17 -7.97 22.28
C LEU A 127 -17.99 -8.18 23.57
N ASN A 128 -17.42 -7.90 24.74
CA ASN A 128 -18.14 -8.01 26.02
C ASN A 128 -19.22 -6.95 26.14
N GLU A 129 -18.94 -5.73 25.70
CA GLU A 129 -19.90 -4.62 25.70
C GLU A 129 -21.03 -4.90 24.71
N ALA A 130 -20.69 -5.44 23.53
CA ALA A 130 -21.66 -5.86 22.52
C ALA A 130 -22.58 -6.97 23.07
N GLU A 131 -22.05 -7.95 23.77
CA GLU A 131 -22.83 -9.05 24.36
C GLU A 131 -23.77 -8.53 25.46
N LYS A 132 -23.29 -7.64 26.34
CA LYS A 132 -24.13 -7.01 27.37
C LYS A 132 -25.31 -6.22 26.80
N GLU A 133 -25.03 -5.40 25.79
CA GLU A 133 -26.08 -4.63 25.11
C GLU A 133 -27.07 -5.57 24.39
N LEU A 134 -26.60 -6.64 23.79
CA LEU A 134 -27.43 -7.63 23.11
C LEU A 134 -28.39 -8.37 24.07
N LEU A 135 -27.94 -8.65 25.30
CA LEU A 135 -28.76 -9.26 26.34
C LEU A 135 -29.91 -8.34 26.80
N ASN A 136 -29.75 -7.03 26.64
CA ASN A 136 -30.76 -6.04 27.03
C ASN A 136 -31.80 -5.80 25.91
N VAL A 137 -31.64 -6.41 24.74
CA VAL A 137 -32.59 -6.26 23.63
C VAL A 137 -33.91 -6.91 23.96
N ASP A 138 -34.98 -6.13 23.92
CA ASP A 138 -36.35 -6.63 24.05
C ASP A 138 -36.85 -7.23 22.73
N ILE A 139 -36.66 -8.54 22.61
CA ILE A 139 -37.02 -9.32 21.41
C ILE A 139 -38.49 -9.19 21.08
N THR A 140 -39.35 -9.00 22.09
CA THR A 140 -40.83 -8.94 21.90
C THR A 140 -41.29 -7.68 21.19
N SER A 141 -40.47 -6.63 21.23
CA SER A 141 -40.70 -5.36 20.58
C SER A 141 -40.14 -5.29 19.16
N LEU A 142 -39.42 -6.34 18.69
CA LEU A 142 -38.80 -6.37 17.38
C LEU A 142 -39.83 -6.71 16.28
N SER A 143 -39.77 -5.98 15.17
CA SER A 143 -40.48 -6.34 13.94
C SER A 143 -39.90 -7.62 13.32
N LYS A 144 -40.65 -8.23 12.40
CA LYS A 144 -40.14 -9.43 11.70
C LYS A 144 -38.84 -9.17 10.93
N GLU A 145 -38.66 -7.99 10.39
CA GLU A 145 -37.45 -7.56 9.71
C GLU A 145 -36.29 -7.39 10.71
N ASN A 146 -36.55 -6.75 11.84
CA ASN A 146 -35.56 -6.55 12.89
C ASN A 146 -35.18 -7.85 13.61
N MET A 147 -36.02 -8.90 13.56
CA MET A 147 -35.66 -10.24 14.00
C MET A 147 -34.54 -10.85 13.14
N TYR A 148 -34.55 -10.63 11.81
CA TYR A 148 -33.42 -11.02 11.00
C TYR A 148 -32.14 -10.25 11.43
N GLN A 149 -32.23 -8.94 11.57
CA GLN A 149 -31.13 -8.11 12.03
C GLN A 149 -30.59 -8.54 13.40
N TYR A 150 -31.47 -8.92 14.33
CA TYR A 150 -31.07 -9.45 15.64
C TYR A 150 -30.20 -10.68 15.51
N TYR A 151 -30.62 -11.67 14.73
CA TYR A 151 -29.82 -12.88 14.53
C TYR A 151 -28.57 -12.62 13.70
N ASP A 152 -28.61 -11.78 12.71
CA ASP A 152 -27.46 -11.37 11.93
C ASP A 152 -26.39 -10.68 12.81
N THR A 153 -26.82 -9.83 13.73
CA THR A 153 -25.95 -9.20 14.73
C THR A 153 -25.33 -10.23 15.69
N LYS A 154 -26.10 -11.24 16.11
CA LYS A 154 -25.57 -12.39 16.89
C LYS A 154 -24.52 -13.17 16.10
N ILE A 155 -24.83 -13.51 14.86
CA ILE A 155 -23.91 -14.21 13.97
C ILE A 155 -22.61 -13.42 13.86
N TYR A 156 -22.70 -12.12 13.61
CA TYR A 156 -21.54 -11.23 13.51
C TYR A 156 -20.72 -11.19 14.80
N LEU A 157 -21.35 -11.01 15.95
CA LEU A 157 -20.67 -10.99 17.25
C LEU A 157 -19.95 -12.32 17.52
N TYR A 158 -20.64 -13.44 17.35
CA TYR A 158 -20.06 -14.75 17.67
C TYR A 158 -19.00 -15.18 16.66
N SER A 159 -19.09 -14.78 15.39
CA SER A 159 -18.02 -14.97 14.42
C SER A 159 -16.74 -14.19 14.79
N HIS A 160 -16.88 -13.00 15.38
CA HIS A 160 -15.75 -12.22 15.90
C HIS A 160 -15.17 -12.83 17.18
N LEU A 161 -16.00 -13.41 18.05
CA LEU A 161 -15.54 -14.16 19.22
C LEU A 161 -14.70 -15.37 18.78
N VAL A 162 -15.14 -16.13 17.78
CA VAL A 162 -14.38 -17.24 17.18
C VAL A 162 -13.02 -16.76 16.69
N GLN A 163 -12.98 -15.65 15.94
CA GLN A 163 -11.72 -15.08 15.43
C GLN A 163 -10.80 -14.58 16.55
N PHE A 164 -11.37 -13.96 17.58
CA PHE A 164 -10.60 -13.43 18.71
C PHE A 164 -9.95 -14.52 19.57
N ILE A 165 -10.65 -15.63 19.78
CA ILE A 165 -10.18 -16.74 20.62
C ILE A 165 -9.11 -17.57 19.93
N GLY A 166 -9.12 -17.62 18.60
CA GLY A 166 -8.14 -18.35 17.80
C GLY A 166 -8.18 -19.86 18.06
N ASN A 167 -7.02 -20.49 18.25
CA ASN A 167 -6.87 -21.96 18.29
C ASN A 167 -7.26 -22.64 19.62
N ARG A 168 -8.11 -22.05 20.46
CA ARG A 168 -8.63 -22.68 21.68
C ARG A 168 -9.84 -23.57 21.36
N LEU A 169 -9.59 -24.81 20.97
CA LEU A 169 -10.52 -25.72 20.30
C LEU A 169 -11.91 -25.83 20.98
N GLU A 170 -11.98 -25.94 22.30
CA GLU A 170 -13.27 -26.08 23.00
C GLU A 170 -14.16 -24.85 22.92
N LEU A 171 -13.59 -23.67 23.18
CA LEU A 171 -14.32 -22.41 23.14
C LEU A 171 -14.69 -22.04 21.70
N THR A 172 -13.77 -22.26 20.77
CA THR A 172 -14.00 -22.02 19.34
C THR A 172 -15.16 -22.86 18.84
N ASN A 173 -15.21 -24.15 19.18
CA ASN A 173 -16.30 -25.03 18.79
C ASN A 173 -17.64 -24.63 19.44
N SER A 174 -17.62 -24.18 20.69
CA SER A 174 -18.83 -23.70 21.36
C SER A 174 -19.44 -22.48 20.66
N TYR A 175 -18.64 -21.47 20.41
CA TYR A 175 -19.14 -20.27 19.71
C TYR A 175 -19.50 -20.52 18.26
N TYR A 176 -18.79 -21.40 17.59
CA TYR A 176 -19.12 -21.82 16.23
C TYR A 176 -20.47 -22.55 16.15
N ASN A 177 -20.78 -23.42 17.12
CA ASN A 177 -22.08 -24.07 17.20
C ASN A 177 -23.22 -23.08 17.46
N LEU A 178 -22.98 -22.06 18.31
CA LEU A 178 -23.93 -20.97 18.55
C LEU A 178 -24.14 -20.13 17.27
N GLU A 179 -23.07 -19.78 16.56
CA GLU A 179 -23.16 -19.09 15.27
C GLU A 179 -24.04 -19.88 14.29
N LYS A 180 -23.85 -21.19 14.22
CA LYS A 180 -24.64 -22.08 13.35
C LYS A 180 -26.12 -22.12 13.75
N GLU A 181 -26.42 -22.19 15.03
CA GLU A 181 -27.78 -22.11 15.55
C GLU A 181 -28.45 -20.79 15.16
N PHE A 182 -27.74 -19.68 15.36
CA PHE A 182 -28.26 -18.35 15.00
C PHE A 182 -28.49 -18.20 13.50
N LYS A 183 -27.66 -18.81 12.67
CA LYS A 183 -27.89 -18.86 11.21
C LYS A 183 -29.18 -19.62 10.87
N HIS A 184 -29.45 -20.73 11.53
CA HIS A 184 -30.69 -21.45 11.33
C HIS A 184 -31.92 -20.64 11.76
N GLU A 185 -31.83 -19.91 12.87
CA GLU A 185 -32.88 -19.02 13.31
C GLU A 185 -33.07 -17.82 12.34
N ALA A 186 -31.99 -17.18 11.92
CA ALA A 186 -32.01 -16.06 10.97
C ALA A 186 -32.71 -16.44 9.65
N LYS A 187 -32.53 -17.68 9.17
CA LYS A 187 -33.15 -18.19 7.94
C LYS A 187 -34.69 -18.07 7.95
N LYS A 188 -35.32 -18.10 9.12
CA LYS A 188 -36.78 -18.00 9.26
C LYS A 188 -37.31 -16.59 8.96
N TYR A 189 -36.44 -15.58 9.03
CA TYR A 189 -36.85 -14.17 8.96
C TYR A 189 -36.34 -13.47 7.69
N ILE A 190 -35.30 -14.00 7.03
CA ILE A 190 -34.81 -13.43 5.76
C ILE A 190 -35.64 -13.92 4.57
N THR A 191 -36.01 -13.02 3.69
CA THR A 191 -36.80 -13.32 2.49
C THR A 191 -35.94 -13.19 1.22
N PRO A 192 -36.32 -13.84 0.10
CA PRO A 192 -35.60 -13.76 -1.17
C PRO A 192 -35.40 -12.35 -1.72
N ASP A 193 -36.25 -11.39 -1.32
CA ASP A 193 -36.17 -9.98 -1.74
C ASP A 193 -35.13 -9.20 -0.95
N HIS A 194 -34.62 -9.76 0.14
CA HIS A 194 -33.57 -9.10 0.93
C HIS A 194 -32.24 -9.09 0.16
N PRO A 195 -31.55 -7.94 0.06
CA PRO A 195 -30.30 -7.82 -0.72
C PRO A 195 -29.23 -8.83 -0.36
N SER A 196 -29.14 -9.23 0.92
CA SER A 196 -28.16 -10.20 1.43
C SER A 196 -28.67 -11.64 1.42
N TYR A 197 -29.83 -11.95 0.83
CA TYR A 197 -30.42 -13.28 0.91
C TYR A 197 -29.50 -14.37 0.38
N TYR A 198 -28.93 -14.18 -0.81
CA TYR A 198 -28.10 -15.20 -1.43
C TYR A 198 -26.73 -15.34 -0.76
N SER A 199 -26.12 -14.25 -0.28
CA SER A 199 -24.89 -14.33 0.53
C SER A 199 -25.15 -14.99 1.88
N PHE A 200 -26.27 -14.71 2.51
CA PHE A 200 -26.68 -15.38 3.73
C PHE A 200 -26.88 -16.89 3.49
N CYS A 201 -27.64 -17.28 2.45
CA CYS A 201 -27.80 -18.68 2.07
C CYS A 201 -26.46 -19.36 1.76
N ALA A 202 -25.56 -18.67 1.07
CA ALA A 202 -24.20 -19.16 0.82
C ALA A 202 -23.44 -19.42 2.13
N SER A 203 -23.60 -18.59 3.16
CA SER A 203 -22.99 -18.78 4.47
C SER A 203 -23.47 -20.03 5.22
N LEU A 204 -24.70 -20.48 4.95
CA LEU A 204 -25.26 -21.73 5.49
C LEU A 204 -24.63 -22.97 4.83
N HIS A 205 -24.23 -22.86 3.57
CA HIS A 205 -23.62 -23.95 2.80
C HIS A 205 -22.09 -23.98 2.87
N ARG A 206 -21.48 -23.15 3.71
CA ARG A 206 -20.03 -23.07 3.86
C ARG A 206 -19.39 -24.42 4.23
N GLU A 207 -20.09 -25.26 4.98
CA GLU A 207 -19.61 -26.57 5.44
C GLU A 207 -19.91 -27.72 4.46
N TYR A 208 -20.87 -27.51 3.56
CA TYR A 208 -21.32 -28.53 2.59
C TYR A 208 -21.13 -28.02 1.16
N PRO A 209 -19.89 -27.96 0.66
CA PRO A 209 -19.58 -27.27 -0.59
C PRO A 209 -20.23 -27.87 -1.84
N ARG A 210 -20.77 -29.10 -1.78
CA ARG A 210 -21.33 -29.82 -2.94
C ARG A 210 -22.75 -30.33 -2.67
N SER A 211 -23.69 -29.42 -2.58
CA SER A 211 -25.12 -29.75 -2.59
C SER A 211 -25.79 -29.09 -3.81
N ALA A 212 -26.82 -29.72 -4.36
CA ALA A 212 -27.60 -29.13 -5.47
C ALA A 212 -28.17 -27.73 -5.10
N GLU A 213 -28.53 -27.53 -3.82
CA GLU A 213 -28.98 -26.24 -3.29
C GLU A 213 -27.83 -25.24 -3.30
N GLY A 214 -26.64 -25.62 -2.81
CA GLY A 214 -25.43 -24.80 -2.78
C GLY A 214 -25.00 -24.38 -4.21
N ASP A 215 -25.05 -25.28 -5.16
CA ASP A 215 -24.74 -24.98 -6.57
C ASP A 215 -25.75 -23.99 -7.19
N SER A 216 -27.04 -24.12 -6.87
CA SER A 216 -28.07 -23.17 -7.30
C SER A 216 -27.84 -21.77 -6.70
N ILE A 217 -27.53 -21.70 -5.40
CA ILE A 217 -27.22 -20.46 -4.69
C ILE A 217 -25.97 -19.81 -5.31
N LYS A 218 -24.90 -20.58 -5.52
CA LYS A 218 -23.67 -20.11 -6.13
C LYS A 218 -23.92 -19.52 -7.52
N LEU A 219 -24.70 -20.18 -8.37
CA LEU A 219 -25.04 -19.70 -9.70
C LEU A 219 -25.81 -18.38 -9.65
N LYS A 220 -26.77 -18.24 -8.75
CA LYS A 220 -27.54 -17.02 -8.56
C LYS A 220 -26.66 -15.90 -8.04
N LEU A 221 -25.86 -16.17 -7.05
CA LEU A 221 -24.92 -15.21 -6.46
C LEU A 221 -23.91 -14.74 -7.50
N LYS A 222 -23.36 -15.67 -8.32
CA LYS A 222 -22.48 -15.35 -9.43
C LYS A 222 -23.12 -14.42 -10.43
N ASN A 223 -24.38 -14.69 -10.83
CA ASN A 223 -25.11 -13.83 -11.77
C ASN A 223 -25.34 -12.41 -11.20
N ILE A 224 -25.52 -12.28 -9.88
CA ILE A 224 -25.68 -10.98 -9.22
C ILE A 224 -24.35 -10.23 -9.25
N VAL A 225 -23.28 -10.88 -8.80
CA VAL A 225 -21.93 -10.27 -8.71
C VAL A 225 -21.39 -9.87 -10.07
N ASP A 226 -21.50 -10.76 -11.08
CA ASP A 226 -20.95 -10.49 -12.42
C ASP A 226 -21.67 -9.32 -13.13
N LYS A 227 -22.89 -8.98 -12.72
CA LYS A 227 -23.66 -7.85 -13.26
C LYS A 227 -23.56 -6.58 -12.39
N SER A 228 -22.94 -6.67 -11.22
CA SER A 228 -22.86 -5.56 -10.29
C SER A 228 -21.82 -4.51 -10.71
N SER A 229 -22.01 -3.28 -10.26
CA SER A 229 -21.06 -2.18 -10.44
C SER A 229 -19.86 -2.25 -9.49
N LEU A 230 -19.89 -3.18 -8.55
CA LEU A 230 -18.93 -3.31 -7.44
C LEU A 230 -18.79 -1.97 -6.69
N SER A 231 -19.92 -1.39 -6.27
CA SER A 231 -19.95 -0.06 -5.65
C SER A 231 -20.84 0.01 -4.40
N THR A 232 -21.31 -1.13 -3.91
CA THR A 232 -22.13 -1.21 -2.71
C THR A 232 -21.54 -2.20 -1.71
N ARG A 233 -21.95 -2.07 -0.44
CA ARG A 233 -21.58 -3.05 0.60
C ARG A 233 -22.11 -4.46 0.27
N VAL A 234 -23.30 -4.53 -0.31
CA VAL A 234 -23.90 -5.81 -0.72
C VAL A 234 -23.04 -6.48 -1.79
N ASP A 235 -22.52 -5.70 -2.75
CA ASP A 235 -21.61 -6.22 -3.77
C ASP A 235 -20.33 -6.80 -3.12
N ALA A 236 -19.78 -6.11 -2.14
CA ALA A 236 -18.58 -6.58 -1.43
C ALA A 236 -18.84 -7.90 -0.70
N ILE A 237 -19.94 -7.98 0.07
CA ILE A 237 -20.32 -9.18 0.82
C ILE A 237 -20.64 -10.34 -0.13
N ASN A 238 -21.43 -10.10 -1.17
CA ASN A 238 -21.80 -11.10 -2.15
C ASN A 238 -20.55 -11.68 -2.86
N SER A 239 -19.63 -10.80 -3.26
CA SER A 239 -18.37 -11.20 -3.89
C SER A 239 -17.50 -12.02 -2.93
N TYR A 240 -17.40 -11.61 -1.67
CA TYR A 240 -16.65 -12.34 -0.66
C TYR A 240 -17.24 -13.74 -0.40
N MET A 241 -18.57 -13.82 -0.23
CA MET A 241 -19.24 -15.12 -0.02
C MET A 241 -19.06 -16.05 -1.22
N LEU A 242 -19.15 -15.50 -2.43
CA LEU A 242 -18.90 -16.26 -3.65
C LEU A 242 -17.44 -16.74 -3.73
N ALA A 243 -16.48 -15.91 -3.34
CA ALA A 243 -15.08 -16.30 -3.23
C ALA A 243 -14.91 -17.49 -2.28
N ILE A 244 -15.49 -17.43 -1.08
CA ILE A 244 -15.43 -18.54 -0.11
C ILE A 244 -16.03 -19.83 -0.67
N MET A 245 -17.11 -19.76 -1.43
CA MET A 245 -17.67 -20.95 -2.09
C MET A 245 -16.68 -21.58 -3.07
N PHE A 246 -15.99 -20.78 -3.88
CA PHE A 246 -14.97 -21.26 -4.79
C PHE A 246 -13.73 -21.81 -4.06
N TYR A 247 -13.33 -21.16 -2.95
CA TYR A 247 -12.26 -21.68 -2.09
C TYR A 247 -12.55 -23.09 -1.58
N ASN A 248 -13.77 -23.34 -1.10
CA ASN A 248 -14.19 -24.64 -0.61
C ASN A 248 -14.26 -25.73 -1.69
N GLU A 249 -14.39 -25.31 -2.94
CA GLU A 249 -14.35 -26.22 -4.12
C GLU A 249 -12.93 -26.45 -4.65
N GLY A 250 -11.95 -25.71 -4.15
CA GLY A 250 -10.56 -25.74 -4.62
C GLY A 250 -10.35 -24.98 -5.94
N ASP A 251 -11.29 -24.10 -6.35
CA ASP A 251 -11.15 -23.23 -7.51
C ASP A 251 -10.45 -21.93 -7.13
N GLU A 252 -9.13 -22.00 -7.11
CA GLU A 252 -8.27 -20.89 -6.68
C GLU A 252 -8.41 -19.65 -7.58
N ASP A 253 -8.60 -19.82 -8.88
CA ASP A 253 -8.71 -18.70 -9.82
C ASP A 253 -9.98 -17.88 -9.56
N ASN A 254 -11.12 -18.54 -9.43
CA ASN A 254 -12.37 -17.86 -9.11
C ASN A 254 -12.35 -17.33 -7.66
N TYR A 255 -11.75 -18.04 -6.73
CA TYR A 255 -11.53 -17.53 -5.38
C TYR A 255 -10.84 -16.16 -5.41
N VAL A 256 -9.68 -16.06 -6.05
CA VAL A 256 -8.92 -14.80 -6.17
C VAL A 256 -9.71 -13.74 -6.95
N LYS A 257 -10.36 -14.12 -8.05
CA LYS A 257 -11.20 -13.21 -8.83
C LYS A 257 -12.27 -12.52 -7.98
N TYR A 258 -13.02 -13.30 -7.20
CA TYR A 258 -14.12 -12.74 -6.41
C TYR A 258 -13.64 -12.05 -5.13
N LEU A 259 -12.46 -12.40 -4.59
CA LEU A 259 -11.78 -11.59 -3.58
C LEU A 259 -11.40 -10.21 -4.14
N ILE A 260 -10.89 -10.14 -5.37
CA ILE A 260 -10.59 -8.88 -6.05
C ILE A 260 -11.88 -8.03 -6.21
N TYR A 261 -12.99 -8.65 -6.60
CA TYR A 261 -14.27 -7.94 -6.74
C TYR A 261 -14.76 -7.39 -5.40
N SER A 262 -14.66 -8.19 -4.35
CA SER A 262 -14.98 -7.75 -2.99
C SER A 262 -14.11 -6.57 -2.56
N ALA A 263 -12.79 -6.66 -2.74
CA ALA A 263 -11.86 -5.61 -2.39
C ALA A 263 -12.13 -4.31 -3.18
N ILE A 264 -12.43 -4.41 -4.47
CA ILE A 264 -12.81 -3.25 -5.30
C ILE A 264 -14.06 -2.57 -4.75
N ALA A 265 -15.09 -3.34 -4.40
CA ALA A 265 -16.32 -2.79 -3.85
C ALA A 265 -16.06 -2.11 -2.50
N ASP A 266 -15.32 -2.77 -1.60
CA ASP A 266 -14.97 -2.22 -0.29
C ASP A 266 -14.18 -0.90 -0.40
N ILE A 267 -13.18 -0.83 -1.26
CA ILE A 267 -12.39 0.39 -1.46
C ILE A 267 -13.28 1.53 -1.99
N LYS A 268 -14.16 1.25 -2.94
CA LYS A 268 -15.06 2.26 -3.53
C LYS A 268 -16.05 2.84 -2.53
N ILE A 269 -16.53 2.04 -1.58
CA ILE A 269 -17.43 2.52 -0.52
C ILE A 269 -16.68 3.07 0.69
N CYS A 270 -15.36 3.12 0.62
CA CYS A 270 -14.48 3.54 1.72
C CYS A 270 -14.63 2.65 2.96
N ASN A 271 -14.91 1.36 2.78
CA ASN A 271 -14.88 0.41 3.88
C ASN A 271 -13.46 0.29 4.43
N ARG A 272 -13.31 0.40 5.72
CA ARG A 272 -12.01 0.32 6.41
C ARG A 272 -11.72 -1.06 7.02
N ASP A 273 -12.67 -1.97 6.93
CA ASP A 273 -12.53 -3.37 7.35
C ASP A 273 -12.55 -4.29 6.12
N ILE A 274 -11.41 -4.37 5.41
CA ILE A 274 -11.30 -5.04 4.11
C ILE A 274 -10.68 -6.44 4.27
N ALA A 275 -11.51 -7.43 4.56
CA ALA A 275 -11.08 -8.81 4.72
C ALA A 275 -10.50 -9.41 3.43
N SER A 276 -11.14 -9.13 2.29
CA SER A 276 -10.73 -9.64 0.99
C SER A 276 -9.33 -9.18 0.57
N LEU A 277 -8.98 -7.95 0.87
CA LEU A 277 -7.66 -7.40 0.54
C LEU A 277 -6.56 -7.96 1.46
N GLU A 278 -6.89 -8.25 2.73
CA GLU A 278 -6.01 -8.95 3.67
C GLU A 278 -5.72 -10.37 3.16
N GLU A 279 -6.76 -11.11 2.76
CA GLU A 279 -6.61 -12.46 2.20
C GLU A 279 -5.79 -12.45 0.90
N LEU A 280 -6.05 -11.50 0.00
CA LEU A 280 -5.26 -11.31 -1.20
C LEU A 280 -3.79 -11.04 -0.89
N SER A 281 -3.49 -10.26 0.16
CA SER A 281 -2.10 -10.01 0.58
C SER A 281 -1.40 -11.29 1.00
N ASN A 282 -2.09 -12.18 1.71
CA ASN A 282 -1.54 -13.47 2.12
C ASN A 282 -1.34 -14.41 0.91
N ILE A 283 -2.29 -14.42 -0.04
CA ILE A 283 -2.16 -15.18 -1.29
C ILE A 283 -0.97 -14.68 -2.11
N LEU A 284 -0.80 -13.37 -2.24
CA LEU A 284 0.32 -12.76 -2.95
C LEU A 284 1.66 -13.06 -2.27
N TYR A 285 1.69 -13.09 -0.93
CA TYR A 285 2.85 -13.58 -0.19
C TYR A 285 3.23 -15.01 -0.57
N LEU A 286 2.24 -15.93 -0.63
CA LEU A 286 2.46 -17.32 -1.03
C LEU A 286 2.88 -17.47 -2.50
N ARG A 287 2.49 -16.51 -3.36
CA ARG A 287 2.87 -16.44 -4.78
C ARG A 287 4.17 -15.65 -5.02
N GLU A 288 4.88 -15.26 -3.98
CA GLU A 288 6.13 -14.48 -4.02
C GLU A 288 5.98 -13.06 -4.64
N ASP A 289 4.76 -12.56 -4.84
CA ASP A 289 4.50 -11.17 -5.22
C ASP A 289 4.50 -10.27 -3.96
N ILE A 290 5.68 -10.11 -3.39
CA ILE A 290 5.88 -9.45 -2.11
C ILE A 290 5.53 -7.95 -2.20
N ASP A 291 5.83 -7.31 -3.32
CA ASP A 291 5.63 -5.85 -3.47
C ASP A 291 4.14 -5.50 -3.48
N ARG A 292 3.35 -6.22 -4.26
CA ARG A 292 1.89 -6.04 -4.30
C ARG A 292 1.24 -6.46 -2.98
N GLY A 293 1.66 -7.60 -2.42
CA GLY A 293 1.20 -8.08 -1.11
C GLY A 293 1.45 -7.06 0.00
N TYR A 294 2.64 -6.45 0.03
CA TYR A 294 2.97 -5.41 1.00
C TYR A 294 2.15 -4.12 0.80
N THR A 295 1.90 -3.75 -0.45
CA THR A 295 1.06 -2.59 -0.77
C THR A 295 -0.37 -2.79 -0.25
N TYR A 296 -0.96 -3.96 -0.47
CA TYR A 296 -2.32 -4.27 -0.05
C TYR A 296 -2.45 -4.35 1.47
N ILE A 297 -1.54 -5.05 2.14
CA ILE A 297 -1.61 -5.14 3.61
C ILE A 297 -1.33 -3.80 4.29
N SER A 298 -0.47 -2.97 3.69
CA SER A 298 -0.20 -1.62 4.18
C SER A 298 -1.43 -0.72 4.09
N TYR A 299 -2.23 -0.87 3.03
CA TYR A 299 -3.51 -0.18 2.91
C TYR A 299 -4.50 -0.67 3.97
N CYS A 300 -4.64 -1.99 4.16
CA CYS A 300 -5.47 -2.57 5.20
C CYS A 300 -5.08 -2.06 6.59
N PHE A 301 -3.78 -1.99 6.88
CA PHE A 301 -3.29 -1.51 8.16
C PHE A 301 -3.63 -0.04 8.40
N LYS A 302 -3.43 0.82 7.39
CA LYS A 302 -3.84 2.23 7.47
C LYS A 302 -5.35 2.36 7.68
N ALA A 303 -6.15 1.59 6.96
CA ALA A 303 -7.60 1.57 7.09
C ALA A 303 -8.04 1.13 8.50
N ALA A 304 -7.46 0.05 9.01
CA ALA A 304 -7.78 -0.50 10.33
C ALA A 304 -7.40 0.45 11.50
N LEU A 305 -6.39 1.30 11.31
CA LEU A 305 -6.05 2.33 12.31
C LEU A 305 -7.09 3.46 12.37
N LEU A 306 -7.80 3.70 11.27
CA LEU A 306 -8.85 4.71 11.18
C LEU A 306 -10.24 4.17 11.58
N TYR A 307 -10.39 2.87 11.56
CA TYR A 307 -11.57 2.14 12.03
C TYR A 307 -11.10 1.09 13.04
N PRO A 308 -11.19 1.35 14.36
CA PRO A 308 -10.47 0.58 15.37
C PRO A 308 -11.05 -0.83 15.59
N ASN A 309 -10.98 -1.67 14.55
CA ASN A 309 -11.28 -3.09 14.66
C ASN A 309 -10.05 -3.84 15.21
N ARG A 310 -10.08 -4.14 16.52
CA ARG A 310 -8.95 -4.77 17.24
C ARG A 310 -8.65 -6.17 16.73
N VAL A 311 -9.67 -6.94 16.37
CA VAL A 311 -9.51 -8.29 15.83
C VAL A 311 -8.80 -8.23 14.49
N ARG A 312 -9.21 -7.29 13.66
CA ARG A 312 -8.60 -7.08 12.33
C ARG A 312 -7.15 -6.64 12.41
N VAL A 313 -6.83 -5.73 13.32
CA VAL A 313 -5.44 -5.27 13.52
C VAL A 313 -4.51 -6.42 13.88
N ILE A 314 -4.95 -7.38 14.69
CA ILE A 314 -4.15 -8.56 15.05
C ILE A 314 -3.86 -9.41 13.80
N ASN A 315 -4.89 -9.69 12.99
CA ASN A 315 -4.75 -10.48 11.77
C ASN A 315 -3.82 -9.80 10.76
N ILE A 316 -4.06 -8.52 10.49
CA ILE A 316 -3.22 -7.71 9.60
C ILE A 316 -1.78 -7.69 10.08
N SER A 317 -1.53 -7.54 11.39
CA SER A 317 -0.19 -7.52 11.95
C SER A 317 0.55 -8.83 11.70
N THR A 318 -0.14 -9.96 11.73
CA THR A 318 0.43 -11.28 11.44
C THR A 318 0.88 -11.41 9.98
N VAL A 319 0.05 -10.94 9.05
CA VAL A 319 0.38 -10.94 7.61
C VAL A 319 1.50 -9.93 7.30
N MET A 320 1.44 -8.76 7.93
CA MET A 320 2.45 -7.71 7.81
C MET A 320 3.83 -8.21 8.28
N ASP A 321 3.88 -8.93 9.40
CA ASP A 321 5.13 -9.49 9.92
C ASP A 321 5.74 -10.50 8.95
N LYS A 322 4.95 -11.40 8.39
CA LYS A 322 5.39 -12.35 7.35
C LYS A 322 5.96 -11.64 6.13
N LEU A 323 5.24 -10.65 5.60
CA LEU A 323 5.68 -9.88 4.44
C LEU A 323 6.95 -9.08 4.74
N GLN A 324 7.06 -8.52 5.93
CA GLN A 324 8.25 -7.79 6.36
C GLN A 324 9.45 -8.74 6.52
N GLN A 325 9.25 -9.95 7.04
CA GLN A 325 10.29 -10.97 7.11
C GLN A 325 10.75 -11.39 5.71
N ALA A 326 9.82 -11.68 4.79
CA ALA A 326 10.13 -12.05 3.42
C ALA A 326 10.91 -10.94 2.70
N TYR A 327 10.53 -9.69 2.89
CA TYR A 327 11.24 -8.52 2.36
C TYR A 327 12.67 -8.42 2.92
N ARG A 328 12.83 -8.63 4.23
CA ARG A 328 14.17 -8.63 4.88
C ARG A 328 15.05 -9.78 4.37
N GLU A 329 14.48 -10.97 4.18
CA GLU A 329 15.22 -12.11 3.63
C GLU A 329 15.65 -11.87 2.18
N ARG A 330 14.75 -11.33 1.35
CA ARG A 330 15.05 -10.93 -0.02
C ARG A 330 16.18 -9.90 -0.07
N ASN A 331 16.12 -8.88 0.79
CA ASN A 331 17.16 -7.87 0.91
C ASN A 331 18.50 -8.49 1.34
N LYS A 332 18.51 -9.41 2.33
CA LYS A 332 19.73 -10.13 2.74
C LYS A 332 20.34 -10.94 1.59
N ILE A 333 19.48 -11.59 0.78
CA ILE A 333 19.95 -12.34 -0.40
C ILE A 333 20.53 -11.37 -1.44
N GLN A 334 19.89 -10.24 -1.68
CA GLN A 334 20.38 -9.20 -2.60
C GLN A 334 21.71 -8.60 -2.10
N GLU A 335 21.80 -8.27 -0.80
CA GLU A 335 23.05 -7.82 -0.19
C GLU A 335 24.16 -8.85 -0.33
N SER A 336 23.85 -10.13 -0.09
CA SER A 336 24.83 -11.23 -0.27
C SER A 336 25.28 -11.33 -1.73
N LYS A 337 24.37 -11.23 -2.70
CA LYS A 337 24.70 -11.20 -4.12
C LYS A 337 25.56 -9.97 -4.48
N LEU A 338 25.19 -8.81 -3.94
CA LEU A 338 25.95 -7.57 -4.15
C LEU A 338 27.36 -7.67 -3.56
N ARG A 339 27.49 -8.18 -2.33
CA ARG A 339 28.80 -8.43 -1.71
C ARG A 339 29.65 -9.39 -2.54
N LYS A 340 29.08 -10.50 -3.00
CA LYS A 340 29.77 -11.45 -3.89
C LYS A 340 30.20 -10.78 -5.20
N SER A 341 29.32 -9.96 -5.80
CA SER A 341 29.66 -9.19 -6.99
C SER A 341 30.78 -8.18 -6.72
N LEU A 342 30.74 -7.49 -5.58
CA LEU A 342 31.80 -6.57 -5.16
C LEU A 342 33.13 -7.29 -4.94
N TYR A 343 33.13 -8.48 -4.30
CA TYR A 343 34.34 -9.28 -4.16
C TYR A 343 34.88 -9.74 -5.50
N THR A 344 34.02 -10.20 -6.42
CA THR A 344 34.48 -10.64 -7.76
C THR A 344 35.03 -9.47 -8.57
N THR A 345 34.37 -8.31 -8.54
CA THR A 345 34.88 -7.11 -9.23
C THR A 345 36.16 -6.58 -8.59
N SER A 346 36.30 -6.65 -7.25
CA SER A 346 37.54 -6.27 -6.56
C SER A 346 38.70 -7.18 -6.93
N ILE A 347 38.48 -8.50 -6.95
CA ILE A 347 39.51 -9.48 -7.39
C ILE A 347 39.88 -9.21 -8.85
N LEU A 348 38.90 -8.99 -9.72
CA LEU A 348 39.15 -8.66 -11.14
C LEU A 348 39.98 -7.38 -11.29
N SER A 349 39.68 -6.36 -10.49
CA SER A 349 40.41 -5.09 -10.45
C SER A 349 41.87 -5.30 -9.98
N ILE A 350 42.07 -6.14 -8.98
CA ILE A 350 43.42 -6.50 -8.51
C ILE A 350 44.21 -7.24 -9.60
N VAL A 351 43.58 -8.23 -10.27
CA VAL A 351 44.18 -8.95 -11.38
C VAL A 351 44.56 -8.00 -12.53
N LEU A 352 43.68 -7.04 -12.80
CA LEU A 352 43.91 -6.02 -13.83
C LEU A 352 45.05 -5.09 -13.45
N LEU A 353 45.13 -4.68 -12.19
CA LEU A 353 46.27 -3.91 -11.65
C LEU A 353 47.59 -4.67 -11.73
N ILE A 354 47.59 -5.95 -11.37
CA ILE A 354 48.75 -6.82 -11.49
C ILE A 354 49.15 -6.95 -12.97
N SER A 355 48.19 -7.12 -13.88
CA SER A 355 48.45 -7.20 -15.32
C SER A 355 49.03 -5.91 -15.87
N ILE A 356 48.52 -4.76 -15.43
CA ILE A 356 49.06 -3.42 -15.78
C ILE A 356 50.50 -3.28 -15.26
N LEU A 357 50.76 -3.73 -14.01
CA LEU A 357 52.11 -3.73 -13.44
C LEU A 357 53.07 -4.63 -14.21
N LEU A 358 52.63 -5.82 -14.59
CA LEU A 358 53.43 -6.75 -15.42
C LEU A 358 53.73 -6.16 -16.79
N ILE A 359 52.72 -5.54 -17.43
CA ILE A 359 52.90 -4.83 -18.70
C ILE A 359 53.90 -3.65 -18.52
N TYR A 360 53.74 -2.89 -17.43
CA TYR A 360 54.67 -1.82 -17.10
C TYR A 360 56.11 -2.30 -16.94
N PHE A 361 56.33 -3.41 -16.22
CA PHE A 361 57.64 -4.01 -16.08
C PHE A 361 58.19 -4.56 -17.39
N GLN A 362 57.34 -5.17 -18.23
CA GLN A 362 57.73 -5.59 -19.56
C GLN A 362 58.09 -4.41 -20.45
N PHE A 363 57.27 -3.33 -20.40
CA PHE A 363 57.56 -2.08 -21.12
C PHE A 363 58.87 -1.46 -20.67
N ARG A 364 59.10 -1.46 -19.37
CA ARG A 364 60.36 -0.96 -18.78
C ARG A 364 61.55 -1.80 -19.20
N LYS A 365 61.39 -3.14 -19.24
CA LYS A 365 62.41 -4.08 -19.71
C LYS A 365 62.66 -3.87 -21.22
N LEU A 366 61.60 -3.75 -21.98
CA LEU A 366 61.67 -3.47 -23.43
C LEU A 366 62.28 -2.10 -23.72
N SER A 367 61.92 -1.09 -22.94
CA SER A 367 62.50 0.26 -23.03
C SER A 367 64.01 0.26 -22.70
N ARG A 368 64.42 -0.53 -21.69
CA ARG A 368 65.85 -0.72 -21.37
C ARG A 368 66.60 -1.47 -22.47
N SER A 369 65.98 -2.51 -23.05
CA SER A 369 66.54 -3.23 -24.17
C SER A 369 66.62 -2.36 -25.43
N ARG A 370 65.56 -1.55 -25.70
CA ARG A 370 65.58 -0.54 -26.78
C ARG A 370 66.63 0.53 -26.56
N LYS A 371 66.80 1.01 -25.29
CA LYS A 371 67.89 1.94 -24.98
C LYS A 371 69.24 1.35 -25.26
N LYS A 372 69.48 0.10 -24.81
CA LYS A 372 70.74 -0.62 -25.14
C LYS A 372 70.94 -0.81 -26.64
N LEU A 373 69.87 -1.13 -27.35
CA LEU A 373 69.90 -1.26 -28.80
C LEU A 373 70.15 0.07 -29.50
N ASN A 374 69.52 1.17 -28.99
CA ASN A 374 69.76 2.52 -29.52
C ASN A 374 71.18 3.05 -29.15
N GLU A 375 71.72 2.70 -27.99
CA GLU A 375 73.09 2.99 -27.64
C GLU A 375 74.06 2.19 -28.51
N SER A 376 73.75 0.93 -28.82
CA SER A 376 74.54 0.13 -29.77
C SER A 376 74.43 0.67 -31.19
N ASN A 377 73.23 1.09 -31.61
CA ASN A 377 73.08 1.75 -32.92
C ASN A 377 73.67 3.17 -32.96
N ARG A 378 73.79 3.87 -31.80
CA ARG A 378 74.49 5.16 -31.73
C ARG A 378 75.99 5.02 -31.90
N LEU A 379 76.56 3.89 -31.42
CA LEU A 379 77.94 3.56 -31.67
C LEU A 379 78.18 3.15 -33.14
N LEU A 380 77.13 2.69 -33.83
CA LEU A 380 77.25 2.29 -35.23
C LEU A 380 77.01 3.43 -36.21
N ASN A 381 76.22 4.42 -35.84
CA ASN A 381 75.90 5.53 -36.73
C ASN A 381 76.19 6.89 -36.05
N SER A 382 77.43 7.26 -36.05
CA SER A 382 77.88 8.61 -35.63
C SER A 382 77.44 9.72 -36.62
N HIS A 383 76.13 9.74 -36.89
CA HIS A 383 75.58 10.77 -37.79
C HIS A 383 74.68 11.75 -37.06
N VAL A 384 75.25 12.88 -36.83
CA VAL A 384 74.69 14.01 -36.08
C VAL A 384 73.41 14.63 -36.75
N ARG A 385 72.97 14.14 -37.89
CA ARG A 385 71.91 14.83 -38.65
C ARG A 385 70.45 14.48 -38.26
N GLU A 386 70.17 13.34 -37.65
CA GLU A 386 68.79 12.95 -37.34
C GLU A 386 68.32 13.38 -35.95
N LEU A 387 69.22 13.83 -35.10
CA LEU A 387 68.89 14.19 -33.71
C LEU A 387 68.00 15.45 -33.60
N SER A 388 68.11 16.38 -34.53
CA SER A 388 67.36 17.64 -34.45
C SER A 388 65.88 17.51 -34.89
N GLU A 389 65.58 16.55 -35.76
CA GLU A 389 64.24 16.30 -36.24
C GLU A 389 63.39 15.49 -35.25
N ALA A 390 64.04 14.49 -34.56
CA ALA A 390 63.35 13.69 -33.50
C ALA A 390 63.05 14.54 -32.25
N GLN A 391 63.86 15.53 -31.94
CA GLN A 391 63.60 16.41 -30.80
C GLN A 391 62.36 17.32 -30.99
N ARG A 392 62.12 17.74 -32.22
CA ARG A 392 60.93 18.58 -32.50
C ARG A 392 59.61 17.79 -32.41
N MET A 393 59.60 16.54 -32.90
CA MET A 393 58.42 15.69 -32.83
C MET A 393 58.07 15.27 -31.40
N LEU A 394 59.07 15.07 -30.52
CA LEU A 394 58.82 14.76 -29.09
C LEU A 394 58.17 15.92 -28.34
N GLY A 395 58.46 17.15 -28.74
CA GLY A 395 57.84 18.36 -28.17
C GLY A 395 56.34 18.48 -28.50
N GLU A 396 55.95 18.11 -29.72
CA GLU A 396 54.56 18.16 -30.16
C GLU A 396 53.69 17.09 -29.50
N VAL A 397 54.22 15.87 -29.39
CA VAL A 397 53.48 14.75 -28.73
C VAL A 397 53.32 14.95 -27.22
N ASN A 398 54.33 15.58 -26.55
CA ASN A 398 54.20 15.91 -25.13
C ASN A 398 53.16 17.01 -24.85
N GLY A 399 52.97 17.90 -25.79
CA GLY A 399 51.93 18.91 -25.71
C GLY A 399 50.53 18.33 -25.73
N GLU A 400 50.26 17.40 -26.66
CA GLU A 400 48.96 16.70 -26.74
C GLU A 400 48.68 15.79 -25.54
N LEU A 401 49.72 15.11 -25.01
CA LEU A 401 49.56 14.24 -23.84
C LEU A 401 49.22 15.04 -22.56
N SER A 402 49.80 16.25 -22.44
CA SER A 402 49.51 17.13 -21.31
C SER A 402 48.05 17.62 -21.32
N GLU A 403 47.50 17.90 -22.50
CA GLU A 403 46.15 18.34 -22.66
C GLU A 403 45.11 17.24 -22.31
N VAL A 404 45.40 16.01 -22.69
CA VAL A 404 44.54 14.83 -22.36
C VAL A 404 44.55 14.53 -20.85
N ASN A 405 45.69 14.61 -20.20
CA ASN A 405 45.81 14.41 -18.76
C ASN A 405 45.08 15.47 -17.92
N GLU A 406 45.11 16.71 -18.35
CA GLU A 406 44.35 17.78 -17.67
C GLU A 406 42.80 17.56 -17.81
N LYS A 407 42.33 17.14 -18.97
CA LYS A 407 40.91 16.81 -19.17
C LYS A 407 40.48 15.65 -18.30
N LEU A 408 41.27 14.59 -18.16
CA LEU A 408 41.02 13.42 -17.29
C LEU A 408 40.93 13.81 -15.81
N LYS A 409 41.78 14.72 -15.35
CA LYS A 409 41.79 15.20 -13.97
C LYS A 409 40.52 15.98 -13.59
N VAL A 410 40.02 16.80 -14.51
CA VAL A 410 38.77 17.54 -14.32
C VAL A 410 37.57 16.61 -14.22
N ILE A 411 37.49 15.62 -15.11
CA ILE A 411 36.37 14.63 -15.11
C ILE A 411 36.39 13.79 -13.83
N ASN A 412 37.57 13.40 -13.37
CA ASN A 412 37.69 12.59 -12.16
C ASN A 412 37.27 13.33 -10.88
N ASN A 413 37.59 14.62 -10.80
CA ASN A 413 37.14 15.46 -9.69
C ASN A 413 35.62 15.66 -9.69
N GLN A 414 34.98 15.85 -10.85
CA GLN A 414 33.52 15.95 -10.97
C GLN A 414 32.81 14.65 -10.59
N LEU A 415 33.43 13.49 -10.88
CA LEU A 415 32.89 12.19 -10.52
C LEU A 415 32.94 11.94 -8.99
N LEU A 416 34.03 12.35 -8.35
CA LEU A 416 34.20 12.26 -6.90
C LEU A 416 33.18 13.12 -6.14
N GLU A 417 32.96 14.34 -6.61
CA GLU A 417 31.99 15.27 -6.01
C GLU A 417 30.55 14.76 -6.14
N SER A 418 30.19 14.20 -7.31
CA SER A 418 28.88 13.58 -7.53
C SER A 418 28.63 12.34 -6.67
N ASN A 419 29.64 11.54 -6.43
CA ASN A 419 29.53 10.34 -5.59
C ASN A 419 29.43 10.70 -4.11
N TYR A 420 30.16 11.70 -3.64
CA TYR A 420 30.09 12.18 -2.26
C TYR A 420 28.68 12.61 -1.87
N VAL A 421 28.02 13.38 -2.72
CA VAL A 421 26.64 13.83 -2.51
C VAL A 421 25.65 12.65 -2.45
N LYS A 422 25.88 11.61 -3.23
CA LYS A 422 25.04 10.39 -3.20
C LYS A 422 25.21 9.59 -1.92
N GLU A 423 26.44 9.44 -1.44
CA GLU A 423 26.75 8.71 -0.21
C GLU A 423 26.16 9.40 1.02
N GLU A 424 26.26 10.70 1.09
CA GLU A 424 25.67 11.50 2.17
C GLU A 424 24.14 11.34 2.22
N TYR A 425 23.48 11.40 1.04
CA TYR A 425 22.04 11.21 0.93
C TYR A 425 21.57 9.83 1.38
N ILE A 426 22.29 8.78 1.00
CA ILE A 426 22.01 7.40 1.42
C ILE A 426 22.14 7.28 2.94
N GLY A 427 23.15 7.87 3.53
CA GLY A 427 23.36 7.89 4.98
C GLY A 427 22.18 8.53 5.74
N TYR A 428 21.66 9.64 5.26
CA TYR A 428 20.49 10.30 5.84
C TYR A 428 19.22 9.44 5.75
N VAL A 429 18.97 8.81 4.61
CA VAL A 429 17.80 7.93 4.43
C VAL A 429 17.86 6.74 5.39
N PHE A 430 19.01 6.10 5.54
CA PHE A 430 19.17 4.98 6.48
C PHE A 430 19.02 5.43 7.94
N SER A 431 19.49 6.62 8.29
CA SER A 431 19.30 7.19 9.64
C SER A 431 17.82 7.37 9.97
N ILE A 432 17.03 7.90 9.05
CA ILE A 432 15.58 8.04 9.23
C ILE A 432 14.93 6.67 9.41
N CYS A 433 15.23 5.71 8.55
CA CYS A 433 14.66 4.36 8.64
C CYS A 433 15.00 3.70 9.98
N SER A 434 16.26 3.81 10.43
CA SER A 434 16.71 3.25 11.71
C SER A 434 15.97 3.87 12.90
N ASN A 435 15.77 5.18 12.87
CA ASN A 435 15.06 5.89 13.93
C ASN A 435 13.59 5.43 14.02
N TYR A 436 12.93 5.24 12.87
CA TYR A 436 11.56 4.71 12.84
C TYR A 436 11.46 3.29 13.37
N ILE A 437 12.43 2.43 13.07
CA ILE A 437 12.47 1.06 13.61
C ILE A 437 12.61 1.09 15.13
N THR A 438 13.49 1.94 15.65
CA THR A 438 13.71 2.09 17.09
C THR A 438 12.43 2.56 17.80
N LYS A 439 11.74 3.57 17.25
CA LYS A 439 10.47 4.06 17.80
C LYS A 439 9.37 2.99 17.80
N LEU A 440 9.27 2.18 16.75
CA LEU A 440 8.35 1.03 16.69
C LEU A 440 8.67 -0.02 17.77
N GLU A 441 9.96 -0.30 17.99
CA GLU A 441 10.39 -1.23 19.03
C GLU A 441 10.07 -0.72 20.45
N GLU A 442 10.28 0.57 20.69
CA GLU A 442 9.93 1.22 21.97
C GLU A 442 8.42 1.15 22.22
N TYR A 443 7.61 1.45 21.19
CA TYR A 443 6.16 1.37 21.26
C TYR A 443 5.70 -0.05 21.59
N ARG A 444 6.26 -1.06 20.91
CA ARG A 444 5.98 -2.48 21.18
C ARG A 444 6.37 -2.87 22.61
N LYS A 445 7.56 -2.46 23.08
CA LYS A 445 8.05 -2.73 24.44
C LYS A 445 7.15 -2.08 25.50
N ASN A 446 6.67 -0.88 25.22
CA ASN A 446 5.79 -0.13 26.14
C ASN A 446 4.43 -0.81 26.27
N ILE A 447 3.82 -1.21 25.15
CA ILE A 447 2.57 -2.01 25.15
C ILE A 447 2.77 -3.33 25.88
N SER A 448 3.87 -4.05 25.59
CA SER A 448 4.15 -5.35 26.23
C SER A 448 4.35 -5.23 27.74
N ARG A 449 4.99 -4.15 28.20
CA ARG A 449 5.23 -3.85 29.63
C ARG A 449 3.91 -3.57 30.35
N LYS A 450 3.07 -2.73 29.75
CA LYS A 450 1.74 -2.37 30.29
C LYS A 450 0.78 -3.57 30.28
N LEU A 451 0.87 -4.42 29.27
CA LEU A 451 0.10 -5.66 29.18
C LEU A 451 0.47 -6.64 30.32
N LYS A 452 1.79 -6.82 30.57
CA LYS A 452 2.29 -7.65 31.68
C LYS A 452 1.93 -7.08 33.05
N ALA A 453 1.78 -5.78 33.16
CA ALA A 453 1.37 -5.08 34.38
C ALA A 453 -0.15 -5.04 34.57
N GLY A 454 -0.94 -5.61 33.67
CA GLY A 454 -2.40 -5.63 33.77
C GLY A 454 -3.06 -4.27 33.53
N GLN A 455 -2.33 -3.28 33.04
CA GLN A 455 -2.77 -1.89 32.84
C GLN A 455 -3.53 -1.73 31.51
N ILE A 456 -4.69 -2.35 31.40
CA ILE A 456 -5.48 -2.45 30.17
C ILE A 456 -5.99 -1.07 29.71
N ASP A 457 -6.37 -0.20 30.64
CA ASP A 457 -6.89 1.14 30.32
C ASP A 457 -5.78 2.07 29.79
N ASP A 458 -4.57 1.90 30.30
CA ASP A 458 -3.40 2.59 29.78
C ASP A 458 -3.03 2.14 28.37
N ILE A 459 -3.22 0.86 28.06
CA ILE A 459 -3.00 0.33 26.71
C ILE A 459 -4.06 0.87 25.76
N LYS A 460 -5.34 0.92 26.17
CA LYS A 460 -6.41 1.54 25.39
C LYS A 460 -6.11 3.01 25.09
N SER A 461 -5.64 3.76 26.09
CA SER A 461 -5.23 5.16 25.93
C SER A 461 -4.05 5.31 24.95
N LEU A 462 -3.06 4.44 25.04
CA LEU A 462 -1.89 4.45 24.16
C LEU A 462 -2.23 4.10 22.69
N THR A 463 -3.13 3.13 22.49
CA THR A 463 -3.49 2.67 21.15
C THR A 463 -4.55 3.55 20.48
N SER A 464 -5.37 4.28 21.25
CA SER A 464 -6.35 5.24 20.75
C SER A 464 -5.76 6.64 20.52
N ASN A 465 -4.49 6.86 20.87
CA ASN A 465 -3.87 8.19 20.79
C ASN A 465 -3.46 8.55 19.36
N ILE A 466 -4.40 9.14 18.63
CA ILE A 466 -4.18 9.68 17.27
C ILE A 466 -3.11 10.78 17.26
N THR A 467 -2.94 11.49 18.36
CA THR A 467 -1.98 12.62 18.48
C THR A 467 -0.54 12.17 18.33
N MET A 468 -0.23 10.93 18.72
CA MET A 468 1.10 10.35 18.56
C MET A 468 1.47 10.15 17.07
N VAL A 469 0.55 9.60 16.28
CA VAL A 469 0.81 9.42 14.84
C VAL A 469 0.97 10.76 14.14
N GLN A 470 0.19 11.76 14.53
CA GLN A 470 0.31 13.11 13.97
C GLN A 470 1.63 13.79 14.36
N SER A 471 2.13 13.57 15.58
CA SER A 471 3.44 14.08 15.99
C SER A 471 4.58 13.42 15.22
N GLU A 472 4.50 12.11 15.03
CA GLU A 472 5.52 11.36 14.28
C GLU A 472 5.55 11.76 12.80
N LEU A 473 4.39 11.95 12.18
CA LEU A 473 4.29 12.48 10.83
C LEU A 473 4.90 13.88 10.69
N LYS A 474 4.67 14.73 11.69
CA LYS A 474 5.25 16.08 11.71
C LYS A 474 6.77 16.03 11.80
N GLU A 475 7.31 15.16 12.63
CA GLU A 475 8.76 14.95 12.77
C GLU A 475 9.38 14.36 11.49
N PHE A 476 8.70 13.42 10.87
CA PHE A 476 9.09 12.87 9.58
C PHE A 476 9.18 13.94 8.49
N TYR A 477 8.15 14.78 8.38
CA TYR A 477 8.17 15.86 7.39
C TYR A 477 9.26 16.88 7.68
N HIS A 478 9.48 17.20 8.95
CA HIS A 478 10.55 18.13 9.33
C HIS A 478 11.93 17.57 8.95
N SER A 479 12.16 16.29 9.20
CA SER A 479 13.41 15.61 8.82
C SER A 479 13.59 15.57 7.30
N PHE A 480 12.54 15.23 6.55
CA PHE A 480 12.55 15.25 5.10
C PHE A 480 12.87 16.66 4.56
N ASP A 481 12.16 17.67 5.05
CA ASP A 481 12.32 19.05 4.63
C ASP A 481 13.75 19.55 4.88
N ALA A 482 14.30 19.24 6.07
CA ALA A 482 15.67 19.64 6.42
C ALA A 482 16.71 19.00 5.50
N ILE A 483 16.58 17.69 5.24
CA ILE A 483 17.48 16.97 4.33
C ILE A 483 17.35 17.49 2.91
N PHE A 484 16.14 17.67 2.44
CA PHE A 484 15.90 18.16 1.10
C PHE A 484 16.49 19.54 0.88
N LEU A 485 16.29 20.45 1.84
CA LEU A 485 16.82 21.82 1.76
C LEU A 485 18.33 21.88 1.99
N HIS A 486 18.92 20.88 2.66
CA HIS A 486 20.36 20.77 2.73
C HIS A 486 20.97 20.46 1.36
N VAL A 487 20.33 19.59 0.57
CA VAL A 487 20.76 19.26 -0.80
C VAL A 487 20.39 20.37 -1.81
N TYR A 488 19.28 21.05 -1.59
CA TYR A 488 18.75 22.10 -2.46
C TYR A 488 18.40 23.35 -1.65
N PRO A 489 19.40 24.11 -1.16
CA PRO A 489 19.18 25.25 -0.25
C PRO A 489 18.29 26.35 -0.85
N ASP A 490 18.44 26.62 -2.12
CA ASP A 490 17.68 27.67 -2.82
C ASP A 490 16.32 27.20 -3.38
N PHE A 491 15.92 25.94 -3.16
CA PHE A 491 14.74 25.35 -3.78
C PHE A 491 13.47 26.20 -3.61
N VAL A 492 13.18 26.69 -2.42
CA VAL A 492 11.97 27.50 -2.15
C VAL A 492 12.01 28.81 -2.92
N LYS A 493 13.16 29.44 -2.99
CA LYS A 493 13.39 30.69 -3.73
C LYS A 493 13.22 30.45 -5.23
N ASP A 494 13.89 29.42 -5.75
CA ASP A 494 13.84 29.05 -7.15
C ASP A 494 12.45 28.62 -7.57
N PHE A 495 11.76 27.83 -6.74
CA PHE A 495 10.40 27.41 -6.97
C PHE A 495 9.42 28.59 -7.01
N ASN A 496 9.55 29.52 -6.08
CA ASN A 496 8.75 30.74 -6.05
C ASN A 496 9.03 31.68 -7.24
N SER A 497 10.18 31.57 -7.89
CA SER A 497 10.47 32.31 -9.13
C SER A 497 9.63 31.80 -10.31
N LEU A 498 9.11 30.58 -10.25
CA LEU A 498 8.22 29.99 -11.26
C LEU A 498 6.75 30.39 -11.08
N LEU A 499 6.40 31.02 -9.97
CA LEU A 499 5.04 31.44 -9.64
C LEU A 499 4.85 32.94 -9.82
N ARG A 500 3.60 33.34 -10.12
CA ARG A 500 3.22 34.74 -10.21
C ARG A 500 3.50 35.47 -8.88
N PRO A 501 3.89 36.75 -8.92
CA PRO A 501 4.29 37.48 -7.71
C PRO A 501 3.26 37.43 -6.56
N GLU A 502 1.97 37.49 -6.90
CA GLU A 502 0.85 37.47 -5.99
C GLU A 502 0.48 36.04 -5.49
N GLU A 503 1.04 35.02 -6.11
CA GLU A 503 0.78 33.61 -5.83
C GLU A 503 1.97 32.87 -5.21
N LYS A 504 3.01 33.60 -4.82
CA LYS A 504 4.19 33.04 -4.17
C LYS A 504 3.81 32.36 -2.85
N ILE A 505 4.42 31.21 -2.62
CA ILE A 505 4.19 30.46 -1.42
C ILE A 505 4.97 31.11 -0.27
N MET A 506 4.24 31.57 0.74
CA MET A 506 4.81 32.07 1.99
C MET A 506 4.69 30.99 3.05
N LEU A 507 5.80 30.62 3.63
CA LEU A 507 5.87 29.63 4.72
C LEU A 507 5.52 30.29 6.05
N LYS A 508 4.92 29.53 6.95
CA LYS A 508 4.67 29.96 8.33
C LYS A 508 5.96 29.95 9.12
N GLU A 509 6.00 30.71 10.22
CA GLU A 509 7.14 30.73 11.11
C GLU A 509 7.46 29.33 11.66
N GLY A 510 8.68 28.86 11.42
CA GLY A 510 9.12 27.50 11.79
C GLY A 510 8.77 26.38 10.81
N GLU A 511 8.11 26.67 9.68
CA GLU A 511 7.82 25.68 8.63
C GLU A 511 8.91 25.72 7.55
N LEU A 512 9.58 24.60 7.32
CA LEU A 512 10.63 24.48 6.30
C LEU A 512 10.06 24.35 4.88
N LEU A 513 9.07 23.46 4.72
CA LEU A 513 8.28 23.29 3.50
C LEU A 513 6.83 23.05 3.89
N ASN A 514 5.88 23.58 3.13
CA ASN A 514 4.47 23.20 3.23
C ASN A 514 4.16 22.00 2.32
N THR A 515 2.95 21.48 2.40
CA THR A 515 2.51 20.31 1.60
C THR A 515 2.69 20.55 0.09
N GLU A 516 2.43 21.76 -0.39
CA GLU A 516 2.55 22.12 -1.79
C GLU A 516 4.02 22.04 -2.24
N LEU A 517 4.94 22.60 -1.46
CA LEU A 517 6.37 22.54 -1.73
C LEU A 517 6.95 21.13 -1.56
N ARG A 518 6.48 20.33 -0.58
CA ARG A 518 6.93 18.93 -0.43
C ARG A 518 6.55 18.08 -1.65
N ILE A 519 5.36 18.30 -2.23
CA ILE A 519 4.96 17.64 -3.48
C ILE A 519 6.00 17.90 -4.57
N TYR A 520 6.41 19.16 -4.72
CA TYR A 520 7.36 19.52 -5.76
C TYR A 520 8.83 19.24 -5.38
N ALA A 521 9.13 19.14 -4.10
CA ALA A 521 10.42 18.61 -3.63
C ALA A 521 10.57 17.14 -4.06
N LEU A 522 9.52 16.34 -3.91
CA LEU A 522 9.50 14.94 -4.37
C LEU A 522 9.60 14.85 -5.90
N VAL A 523 8.92 15.73 -6.62
CA VAL A 523 9.06 15.85 -8.09
C VAL A 523 10.51 16.19 -8.47
N ARG A 524 11.16 17.08 -7.72
CA ARG A 524 12.58 17.44 -7.92
C ARG A 524 13.50 16.24 -7.71
N LEU A 525 13.19 15.39 -6.76
CA LEU A 525 13.89 14.10 -6.51
C LEU A 525 13.58 13.02 -7.54
N GLY A 526 12.73 13.29 -8.53
CA GLY A 526 12.37 12.36 -9.60
C GLY A 526 11.12 11.52 -9.31
N ILE A 527 10.45 11.72 -8.20
CA ILE A 527 9.21 11.02 -7.85
C ILE A 527 8.03 11.80 -8.45
N ASN A 528 7.65 11.45 -9.68
CA ASN A 528 6.58 12.14 -10.40
C ASN A 528 5.19 11.53 -10.21
N ASP A 529 5.15 10.29 -9.76
CA ASP A 529 3.91 9.56 -9.55
C ASP A 529 3.13 10.15 -8.37
N SER A 530 1.92 10.63 -8.64
CA SER A 530 1.06 11.27 -7.63
C SER A 530 0.64 10.31 -6.51
N MET A 531 0.68 9.00 -6.77
CA MET A 531 0.44 7.98 -5.73
C MET A 531 1.60 7.86 -4.78
N LYS A 532 2.80 7.67 -5.30
CA LYS A 532 4.01 7.60 -4.48
C LYS A 532 4.19 8.87 -3.66
N ILE A 533 3.84 10.02 -4.24
CA ILE A 533 3.85 11.30 -3.53
C ILE A 533 2.80 11.31 -2.41
N ALA A 534 1.61 10.82 -2.68
CA ALA A 534 0.52 10.76 -1.72
C ALA A 534 0.82 9.78 -0.57
N GLU A 535 1.39 8.61 -0.88
CA GLU A 535 1.90 7.68 0.13
C GLU A 535 2.95 8.32 1.02
N PHE A 536 3.93 8.97 0.42
CA PHE A 536 4.99 9.64 1.16
C PHE A 536 4.45 10.75 2.07
N LEU A 537 3.48 11.51 1.58
CA LEU A 537 2.87 12.63 2.31
C LEU A 537 1.66 12.21 3.15
N HIS A 538 1.40 10.91 3.29
CA HIS A 538 0.24 10.38 4.03
C HIS A 538 -1.04 11.19 3.75
N CYS A 539 -1.22 11.56 2.50
CA CYS A 539 -2.36 12.35 2.05
C CYS A 539 -3.02 11.66 0.86
N SER A 540 -4.12 12.26 0.39
CA SER A 540 -4.86 11.73 -0.72
C SER A 540 -4.19 11.95 -2.08
N PRO A 541 -4.09 10.95 -3.01
CA PRO A 541 -3.70 11.22 -4.39
C PRO A 541 -4.52 12.35 -5.00
N GLN A 542 -5.79 12.47 -4.61
CA GLN A 542 -6.60 13.60 -5.00
C GLN A 542 -6.06 14.91 -4.41
N THR A 543 -5.57 14.89 -3.17
CA THR A 543 -4.90 16.06 -2.55
C THR A 543 -3.65 16.45 -3.36
N VAL A 544 -2.84 15.47 -3.72
CA VAL A 544 -1.65 15.71 -4.54
C VAL A 544 -2.03 16.27 -5.91
N TYR A 545 -3.01 15.65 -6.57
CA TYR A 545 -3.51 16.10 -7.86
C TYR A 545 -4.03 17.54 -7.80
N ASN A 546 -4.86 17.86 -6.82
CA ASN A 546 -5.43 19.17 -6.63
C ASN A 546 -4.34 20.23 -6.35
N ASN A 547 -3.37 19.91 -5.49
CA ASN A 547 -2.24 20.81 -5.24
C ASN A 547 -1.42 21.02 -6.51
N ARG A 548 -1.09 19.96 -7.24
CA ARG A 548 -0.34 20.09 -8.51
C ARG A 548 -1.10 20.91 -9.55
N LEU A 549 -2.42 20.70 -9.66
CA LEU A 549 -3.26 21.49 -10.57
C LEU A 549 -3.30 22.95 -10.14
N LYS A 550 -3.53 23.18 -8.84
CA LYS A 550 -3.57 24.52 -8.26
C LYS A 550 -2.25 25.27 -8.49
N THR A 551 -1.12 24.62 -8.22
CA THR A 551 0.20 25.22 -8.36
C THR A 551 0.55 25.51 -9.83
N ARG A 552 0.24 24.57 -10.74
CA ARG A 552 0.45 24.84 -12.18
C ARG A 552 -0.40 26.02 -12.70
N ASN A 553 -1.59 26.22 -12.12
CA ASN A 553 -2.41 27.38 -12.46
C ASN A 553 -1.83 28.70 -11.94
N LYS A 554 -0.94 28.66 -10.96
CA LYS A 554 -0.23 29.81 -10.38
C LYS A 554 1.09 30.12 -11.10
N ALA A 555 1.55 29.21 -11.95
CA ALA A 555 2.82 29.33 -12.64
C ALA A 555 2.84 30.45 -13.68
N ILE A 556 4.03 31.01 -13.89
CA ILE A 556 4.32 31.98 -14.96
C ILE A 556 4.57 31.24 -16.27
N ILE A 557 5.12 30.02 -16.19
CA ILE A 557 5.49 29.21 -17.35
C ILE A 557 4.32 28.29 -17.78
N PRO A 558 4.35 27.75 -19.01
CA PRO A 558 3.32 26.82 -19.51
C PRO A 558 3.16 25.62 -18.57
N LYS A 559 1.90 25.18 -18.37
CA LYS A 559 1.54 24.09 -17.44
C LYS A 559 2.21 22.77 -17.77
N GLU A 560 2.44 22.52 -19.04
CA GLU A 560 3.07 21.33 -19.59
C GLU A 560 4.54 21.26 -19.20
N GLU A 561 5.22 22.39 -19.17
CA GLU A 561 6.66 22.50 -18.89
C GLU A 561 6.97 22.61 -17.39
N PHE A 562 5.97 22.98 -16.57
CA PHE A 562 6.18 23.29 -15.16
C PHE A 562 6.86 22.14 -14.39
N THR A 563 6.45 20.91 -14.63
CA THR A 563 7.00 19.74 -13.93
C THR A 563 8.46 19.48 -14.31
N GLU A 564 8.81 19.59 -15.57
CA GLU A 564 10.20 19.40 -16.04
C GLU A 564 11.10 20.56 -15.60
N THR A 565 10.56 21.76 -15.57
CA THR A 565 11.29 22.92 -15.05
C THR A 565 11.60 22.75 -13.57
N VAL A 566 10.61 22.35 -12.76
CA VAL A 566 10.86 22.05 -11.33
C VAL A 566 11.89 20.94 -11.16
N ARG A 567 11.88 19.93 -12.02
CA ARG A 567 12.83 18.82 -11.99
C ARG A 567 14.26 19.23 -12.29
N SER A 568 14.42 20.34 -12.99
CA SER A 568 15.72 20.90 -13.34
C SER A 568 16.22 21.95 -12.35
N LEU A 569 15.40 22.43 -11.40
CA LEU A 569 15.81 23.41 -10.41
C LEU A 569 17.07 23.00 -9.66
N GLY A 570 18.04 23.89 -9.54
CA GLY A 570 19.31 23.60 -8.87
C GLY A 570 20.21 22.59 -9.58
N LYS A 571 19.94 22.19 -10.82
CA LYS A 571 20.96 21.52 -11.66
C LYS A 571 21.90 22.59 -12.15
N MET A 572 23.20 22.46 -11.87
CA MET A 572 24.19 23.29 -12.53
C MET A 572 23.96 23.20 -14.04
N GLN A 573 23.73 24.34 -14.68
CA GLN A 573 23.76 24.40 -16.13
C GLN A 573 25.17 23.99 -16.58
N LYS A 574 25.24 22.96 -17.45
CA LYS A 574 26.47 22.52 -18.08
C LYS A 574 27.05 23.63 -18.95
#